data_dfe3bbb0ca1c5cc32f49c9d2eacac42b
#
_entry.id   dfe3bbb0ca1c5cc32f49c9d2eacac42b
#
_cell.length_a   1.000
_cell.length_b   1.000
_cell.length_c   1.000
_cell.angle_alpha   90.00
_cell.angle_beta   90.00
_cell.angle_gamma   90.00
#
_symmetry.space_group_name_H-M   'P 1'
#
loop_
_entity.id
_entity.type
_entity.pdbx_description
1 polymer ?
#
loop_
_entity_poly.entity_id
_entity_poly.type
_entity_poly.pdbx_seq_one_letter_code
_entity_poly.pdbx_strand_id
1 'polypeptide(L)'
;IAKCEILLYFNEIFDVLCKISADTETSVKGAAELLDRLIKDIVAERASTYVSIVNNDPRDLPPQTKTDSLTGEVLQEQYAQIPQLAFSLPKFIPLLTERIYAINPDTRMFLVSWLQVLESIPDLELISYLPTFLGGLFTFLGDSHKDVRVVAHSLVDLLLHEVQRISEIKNTVKEQQEKRKKHQQQIQIQMLEDTPTKKAEGALIS
;
A
#
# COMPACT_ATOMS: atom_id res chain seq x y z
N ILE A 1 1.91 18.22 14.56
CA ILE A 1 2.01 16.86 15.16
C ILE A 1 0.61 16.40 15.59
N ALA A 2 -0.13 17.13 16.45
CA ALA A 2 -1.46 16.71 16.92
C ALA A 2 -2.49 16.46 15.80
N LYS A 3 -2.41 17.19 14.68
CA LYS A 3 -3.32 17.03 13.54
C LYS A 3 -3.14 15.70 12.82
N CYS A 4 -1.95 15.13 12.80
CA CYS A 4 -1.67 13.90 12.08
C CYS A 4 -2.01 12.64 12.91
N GLU A 5 -2.07 12.73 14.23
CA GLU A 5 -2.50 11.62 15.09
C GLU A 5 -3.97 11.23 14.85
N ILE A 6 -4.76 12.08 14.20
CA ILE A 6 -6.11 11.75 13.77
C ILE A 6 -6.15 10.56 12.80
N LEU A 7 -5.04 10.28 12.10
CA LEU A 7 -4.90 9.14 11.20
C LEU A 7 -5.02 7.78 11.90
N LEU A 8 -4.73 7.73 13.21
CA LEU A 8 -4.95 6.52 14.03
C LEU A 8 -6.42 6.15 14.12
N TYR A 9 -7.29 7.14 14.10
CA TYR A 9 -8.75 7.01 14.23
C TYR A 9 -9.46 7.11 12.88
N PHE A 10 -8.69 6.93 11.79
CA PHE A 10 -9.21 7.13 10.44
C PHE A 10 -10.41 6.22 10.15
N ASN A 11 -10.35 4.95 10.54
CA ASN A 11 -11.42 3.99 10.27
C ASN A 11 -12.74 4.39 10.93
N GLU A 12 -12.69 4.83 12.19
CA GLU A 12 -13.83 5.28 12.96
C GLU A 12 -14.42 6.57 12.37
N ILE A 13 -13.57 7.50 12.00
CA ILE A 13 -13.98 8.76 11.37
C ILE A 13 -14.60 8.49 10.01
N PHE A 14 -13.98 7.65 9.19
CA PHE A 14 -14.50 7.26 7.88
C PHE A 14 -15.87 6.60 8.00
N ASP A 15 -16.05 5.66 8.93
CA ASP A 15 -17.33 4.98 9.13
C ASP A 15 -18.46 5.94 9.52
N VAL A 16 -18.16 6.90 10.40
CA VAL A 16 -19.12 7.95 10.77
C VAL A 16 -19.42 8.85 9.57
N LEU A 17 -18.41 9.35 8.87
CA LEU A 17 -18.58 10.20 7.68
C LEU A 17 -19.37 9.48 6.58
N CYS A 18 -19.12 8.20 6.37
CA CYS A 18 -19.87 7.38 5.41
C CYS A 18 -21.39 7.32 5.74
N LYS A 19 -21.75 7.30 7.01
CA LYS A 19 -23.15 7.30 7.48
C LYS A 19 -23.79 8.67 7.34
N ILE A 20 -23.10 9.73 7.78
CA ILE A 20 -23.67 11.09 7.81
C ILE A 20 -23.58 11.80 6.45
N SER A 21 -22.83 11.29 5.48
CA SER A 21 -22.81 11.78 4.10
C SER A 21 -24.19 11.69 3.43
N ALA A 22 -25.02 10.78 3.89
CA ALA A 22 -26.39 10.53 3.41
C ALA A 22 -27.46 11.14 4.32
N ASP A 23 -27.08 11.99 5.28
CA ASP A 23 -28.04 12.62 6.18
C ASP A 23 -28.98 13.56 5.44
N THR A 24 -30.23 13.60 5.89
CA THR A 24 -31.28 14.46 5.28
C THR A 24 -31.22 15.91 5.79
N GLU A 25 -30.59 16.12 6.95
CA GLU A 25 -30.41 17.45 7.53
C GLU A 25 -29.25 18.19 6.85
N THR A 26 -29.53 19.30 6.18
CA THR A 26 -28.54 20.05 5.40
C THR A 26 -27.39 20.61 6.26
N SER A 27 -27.65 20.95 7.50
CA SER A 27 -26.63 21.43 8.44
C SER A 27 -25.65 20.31 8.81
N VAL A 28 -26.16 19.10 9.03
CA VAL A 28 -25.34 17.92 9.33
C VAL A 28 -24.51 17.53 8.11
N LYS A 29 -25.15 17.46 6.92
CA LYS A 29 -24.48 17.15 5.68
C LYS A 29 -23.35 18.16 5.36
N GLY A 30 -23.61 19.47 5.51
CA GLY A 30 -22.60 20.51 5.28
C GLY A 30 -21.43 20.42 6.28
N ALA A 31 -21.70 20.12 7.55
CA ALA A 31 -20.64 19.89 8.53
C ALA A 31 -19.82 18.64 8.20
N ALA A 32 -20.48 17.56 7.77
CA ALA A 32 -19.81 16.33 7.33
C ALA A 32 -18.91 16.57 6.11
N GLU A 33 -19.38 17.31 5.12
CA GLU A 33 -18.59 17.66 3.92
C GLU A 33 -17.34 18.48 4.27
N LEU A 34 -17.46 19.42 5.23
CA LEU A 34 -16.31 20.19 5.70
C LEU A 34 -15.29 19.30 6.42
N LEU A 35 -15.76 18.44 7.31
CA LEU A 35 -14.89 17.49 8.02
C LEU A 35 -14.22 16.51 7.03
N ASP A 36 -14.98 15.96 6.10
CA ASP A 36 -14.49 15.07 5.05
C ASP A 36 -13.34 15.71 4.28
N ARG A 37 -13.49 16.96 3.85
CA ARG A 37 -12.43 17.72 3.16
C ARG A 37 -11.17 17.82 4.00
N LEU A 38 -11.31 18.22 5.28
CA LEU A 38 -10.17 18.38 6.19
C LEU A 38 -9.43 17.04 6.41
N ILE A 39 -10.16 15.95 6.56
CA ILE A 39 -9.56 14.63 6.74
C ILE A 39 -8.88 14.17 5.44
N LYS A 40 -9.49 14.39 4.28
CA LYS A 40 -8.86 14.10 2.96
C LYS A 40 -7.55 14.83 2.77
N ASP A 41 -7.48 16.12 3.15
CA ASP A 41 -6.25 16.89 3.07
C ASP A 41 -5.14 16.30 3.95
N ILE A 42 -5.48 15.89 5.18
CA ILE A 42 -4.52 15.26 6.09
C ILE A 42 -4.06 13.90 5.56
N VAL A 43 -4.99 13.08 5.08
CA VAL A 43 -4.69 11.75 4.53
C VAL A 43 -3.83 11.88 3.27
N ALA A 44 -4.20 12.75 2.34
CA ALA A 44 -3.44 12.97 1.11
C ALA A 44 -2.01 13.45 1.37
N GLU A 45 -1.81 14.28 2.40
CA GLU A 45 -0.49 14.82 2.73
C GLU A 45 0.38 13.83 3.53
N ARG A 46 -0.22 13.00 4.40
CA ARG A 46 0.53 12.32 5.47
C ARG A 46 0.34 10.82 5.58
N ALA A 47 -0.67 10.22 4.93
CA ALA A 47 -1.02 8.81 5.18
C ALA A 47 0.11 7.81 4.91
N SER A 48 0.95 8.08 3.91
CA SER A 48 2.05 7.19 3.53
C SER A 48 3.35 7.42 4.31
N THR A 49 3.48 8.52 5.05
CA THR A 49 4.77 8.92 5.64
C THR A 49 4.72 9.21 7.14
N TYR A 50 3.54 9.48 7.70
CA TYR A 50 3.44 9.89 9.09
C TYR A 50 3.54 8.71 10.05
N VAL A 51 4.57 8.72 10.88
CA VAL A 51 4.78 7.76 11.96
C VAL A 51 4.11 8.26 13.23
N SER A 52 3.24 7.43 13.82
CA SER A 52 2.54 7.78 15.06
C SER A 52 3.51 7.91 16.23
N ILE A 53 3.37 8.97 17.00
CA ILE A 53 4.10 9.16 18.26
C ILE A 53 3.50 8.25 19.34
N VAL A 54 2.18 8.08 19.35
CA VAL A 54 1.46 7.30 20.35
C VAL A 54 1.79 5.81 20.25
N ASN A 55 1.85 5.28 19.03
CA ASN A 55 2.12 3.85 18.78
C ASN A 55 3.59 3.47 18.86
N ASN A 56 4.49 4.43 19.06
CA ASN A 56 5.93 4.20 19.11
C ASN A 56 6.54 4.58 20.47
N ASP A 57 5.76 4.61 21.55
CA ASP A 57 6.32 4.81 22.89
C ASP A 57 7.15 3.58 23.29
N PRO A 58 8.47 3.75 23.55
CA PRO A 58 9.35 2.62 23.91
C PRO A 58 8.94 1.89 25.19
N ARG A 59 8.06 2.49 26.01
CA ARG A 59 7.60 1.93 27.29
C ARG A 59 6.50 0.88 27.13
N ASP A 60 5.81 0.86 25.99
CA ASP A 60 4.66 -0.02 25.75
C ASP A 60 5.04 -1.35 25.07
N LEU A 61 6.32 -1.60 24.85
CA LEU A 61 6.79 -2.79 24.18
C LEU A 61 7.24 -3.87 25.18
N PRO A 62 6.74 -5.11 25.02
CA PRO A 62 7.23 -6.21 25.85
C PRO A 62 8.71 -6.44 25.56
N PRO A 63 9.57 -6.60 26.60
CA PRO A 63 10.97 -6.89 26.42
C PRO A 63 11.13 -8.23 25.69
N GLN A 64 11.64 -8.20 24.47
CA GLN A 64 11.97 -9.43 23.75
C GLN A 64 13.37 -9.88 24.14
N THR A 65 13.42 -10.90 24.99
CA THR A 65 14.65 -11.59 25.38
C THR A 65 14.85 -12.80 24.48
N LYS A 66 15.87 -12.81 23.67
CA LYS A 66 16.39 -14.04 23.05
C LYS A 66 17.60 -14.50 23.83
N THR A 67 17.58 -15.73 24.27
CA THR A 67 18.73 -16.41 24.91
C THR A 67 19.51 -17.09 23.79
N ASP A 68 20.81 -16.82 23.73
CA ASP A 68 21.72 -17.58 22.86
C ASP A 68 21.82 -19.02 23.38
N SER A 69 21.46 -19.98 22.50
CA SER A 69 21.43 -21.41 22.86
C SER A 69 22.80 -22.02 23.15
N LEU A 70 23.88 -21.31 22.83
CA LEU A 70 25.26 -21.79 22.98
C LEU A 70 25.99 -21.21 24.18
N THR A 71 25.71 -19.97 24.54
CA THR A 71 26.43 -19.26 25.62
C THR A 71 25.59 -18.98 26.84
N GLY A 72 24.25 -19.11 26.76
CA GLY A 72 23.32 -18.77 27.84
C GLY A 72 23.25 -17.26 28.12
N GLU A 73 23.92 -16.43 27.34
CA GLU A 73 23.87 -14.98 27.49
C GLU A 73 22.61 -14.41 26.83
N VAL A 74 21.96 -13.51 27.55
CA VAL A 74 20.78 -12.77 27.05
C VAL A 74 21.27 -11.67 26.10
N LEU A 75 21.24 -11.94 24.80
CA LEU A 75 21.51 -10.93 23.81
C LEU A 75 20.28 -10.04 23.68
N GLN A 76 20.38 -8.82 24.16
CA GLN A 76 19.41 -7.76 23.82
C GLN A 76 19.67 -7.33 22.38
N GLU A 77 19.14 -8.07 21.41
CA GLU A 77 19.01 -7.51 20.06
C GLU A 77 18.00 -6.36 20.13
N GLN A 78 18.50 -5.15 20.10
CA GLN A 78 17.70 -3.98 19.73
C GLN A 78 17.25 -4.18 18.29
N TYR A 79 16.15 -4.89 18.10
CA TYR A 79 15.45 -4.81 16.80
C TYR A 79 15.06 -3.34 16.62
N ALA A 80 15.62 -2.72 15.59
CA ALA A 80 15.16 -1.44 15.13
C ALA A 80 13.66 -1.58 14.89
N GLN A 81 12.85 -1.01 15.78
CA GLN A 81 11.40 -1.06 15.68
C GLN A 81 11.03 -0.41 14.36
N ILE A 82 10.38 -1.17 13.48
CA ILE A 82 9.83 -0.60 12.26
C ILE A 82 8.77 0.41 12.69
N PRO A 83 8.98 1.69 12.41
CA PRO A 83 8.03 2.73 12.82
C PRO A 83 6.64 2.39 12.27
N GLN A 84 5.62 2.37 13.12
CA GLN A 84 4.26 2.11 12.67
C GLN A 84 3.66 3.38 12.10
N LEU A 85 3.30 3.34 10.83
CA LEU A 85 2.52 4.41 10.20
C LEU A 85 1.19 4.58 10.91
N ALA A 86 0.76 5.84 11.08
CA ALA A 86 -0.51 6.15 11.73
C ALA A 86 -1.71 5.67 10.92
N PHE A 87 -1.62 5.67 9.58
CA PHE A 87 -2.62 5.09 8.69
C PHE A 87 -2.19 3.70 8.20
N SER A 88 -3.13 2.77 8.16
CA SER A 88 -2.88 1.40 7.69
C SER A 88 -3.94 0.98 6.67
N LEU A 89 -3.55 0.94 5.39
CA LEU A 89 -4.43 0.48 4.31
C LEU A 89 -4.98 -0.95 4.55
N PRO A 90 -4.18 -1.94 4.99
CA PRO A 90 -4.69 -3.28 5.30
C PRO A 90 -5.80 -3.30 6.35
N LYS A 91 -5.76 -2.39 7.32
CA LYS A 91 -6.83 -2.28 8.34
C LYS A 91 -8.06 -1.56 7.80
N PHE A 92 -7.90 -0.69 6.81
CA PHE A 92 -8.98 0.07 6.21
C PHE A 92 -9.77 -0.73 5.17
N ILE A 93 -9.12 -1.58 4.37
CA ILE A 93 -9.73 -2.32 3.27
C ILE A 93 -10.96 -3.15 3.69
N PRO A 94 -10.98 -3.87 4.81
CA PRO A 94 -12.18 -4.60 5.25
C PRO A 94 -13.39 -3.69 5.43
N LEU A 95 -13.20 -2.51 6.02
CA LEU A 95 -14.26 -1.52 6.19
C LEU A 95 -14.75 -0.99 4.84
N LEU A 96 -13.85 -0.66 3.94
CA LEU A 96 -14.19 -0.25 2.58
C LEU A 96 -15.00 -1.33 1.85
N THR A 97 -14.56 -2.58 1.93
CA THR A 97 -15.25 -3.72 1.29
C THR A 97 -16.66 -3.92 1.82
N GLU A 98 -16.90 -3.68 3.10
CA GLU A 98 -18.22 -3.71 3.69
C GLU A 98 -19.10 -2.55 3.18
N ARG A 99 -18.56 -1.34 3.15
CA ARG A 99 -19.28 -0.12 2.79
C ARG A 99 -19.54 0.04 1.30
N ILE A 100 -18.75 -0.59 0.43
CA ILE A 100 -18.89 -0.43 -1.04
C ILE A 100 -20.22 -0.94 -1.58
N TYR A 101 -20.98 -1.72 -0.83
CA TYR A 101 -22.31 -2.17 -1.19
C TYR A 101 -23.43 -1.25 -0.65
N ALA A 102 -23.11 -0.03 -0.21
CA ALA A 102 -24.09 0.95 0.24
C ALA A 102 -25.15 1.23 -0.84
N ILE A 103 -26.40 1.40 -0.41
CA ILE A 103 -27.53 1.63 -1.32
C ILE A 103 -27.68 3.12 -1.66
N ASN A 104 -27.37 4.01 -0.71
CA ASN A 104 -27.56 5.44 -0.87
C ASN A 104 -26.58 6.04 -1.89
N PRO A 105 -27.02 6.84 -2.85
CA PRO A 105 -26.15 7.44 -3.87
C PRO A 105 -25.15 8.44 -3.31
N ASP A 106 -25.48 9.21 -2.27
CA ASP A 106 -24.56 10.14 -1.61
C ASP A 106 -23.42 9.38 -0.96
N THR A 107 -23.72 8.25 -0.30
CA THR A 107 -22.70 7.35 0.26
C THR A 107 -21.79 6.76 -0.83
N ARG A 108 -22.34 6.37 -2.00
CA ARG A 108 -21.54 5.89 -3.12
C ARG A 108 -20.61 6.97 -3.68
N MET A 109 -21.12 8.20 -3.82
CA MET A 109 -20.30 9.36 -4.22
C MET A 109 -19.17 9.61 -3.23
N PHE A 110 -19.46 9.55 -1.94
CA PHE A 110 -18.49 9.66 -0.86
C PHE A 110 -17.40 8.58 -1.00
N LEU A 111 -17.77 7.31 -1.17
CA LEU A 111 -16.83 6.20 -1.33
C LEU A 111 -15.94 6.36 -2.55
N VAL A 112 -16.50 6.72 -3.71
CA VAL A 112 -15.72 6.96 -4.92
C VAL A 112 -14.72 8.09 -4.73
N SER A 113 -15.13 9.19 -4.10
CA SER A 113 -14.23 10.32 -3.84
C SER A 113 -13.07 9.95 -2.90
N TRP A 114 -13.30 9.06 -1.94
CA TRP A 114 -12.24 8.54 -1.09
C TRP A 114 -11.29 7.60 -1.83
N LEU A 115 -11.81 6.71 -2.68
CA LEU A 115 -10.98 5.86 -3.52
C LEU A 115 -10.07 6.67 -4.45
N GLN A 116 -10.57 7.79 -5.00
CA GLN A 116 -9.76 8.70 -5.81
C GLN A 116 -8.64 9.37 -5.00
N VAL A 117 -8.92 9.78 -3.76
CA VAL A 117 -7.89 10.36 -2.87
C VAL A 117 -6.84 9.31 -2.52
N LEU A 118 -7.25 8.11 -2.10
CA LEU A 118 -6.32 7.05 -1.71
C LEU A 118 -5.45 6.58 -2.88
N GLU A 119 -6.00 6.54 -4.08
CA GLU A 119 -5.25 6.19 -5.28
C GLU A 119 -4.21 7.24 -5.64
N SER A 120 -4.50 8.52 -5.41
CA SER A 120 -3.56 9.61 -5.68
C SER A 120 -2.36 9.68 -4.72
N ILE A 121 -2.36 8.90 -3.62
CA ILE A 121 -1.29 8.92 -2.62
C ILE A 121 -0.16 7.99 -3.06
N PRO A 122 1.06 8.51 -3.30
CA PRO A 122 2.22 7.67 -3.60
C PRO A 122 2.48 6.66 -2.48
N ASP A 123 2.99 5.48 -2.84
CA ASP A 123 3.39 4.42 -1.93
C ASP A 123 2.27 3.77 -1.10
N LEU A 124 1.01 4.13 -1.34
CA LEU A 124 -0.12 3.50 -0.64
C LEU A 124 -0.53 2.15 -1.24
N GLU A 125 -0.14 1.87 -2.48
CA GLU A 125 -0.37 0.61 -3.21
C GLU A 125 -1.82 0.10 -3.20
N LEU A 126 -2.80 1.01 -3.35
CA LEU A 126 -4.23 0.68 -3.35
C LEU A 126 -4.56 -0.41 -4.38
N ILE A 127 -3.87 -0.42 -5.52
CA ILE A 127 -4.05 -1.40 -6.60
C ILE A 127 -3.84 -2.84 -6.13
N SER A 128 -2.99 -3.08 -5.15
CA SER A 128 -2.78 -4.42 -4.58
C SER A 128 -4.04 -4.99 -3.94
N TYR A 129 -4.96 -4.14 -3.50
CA TYR A 129 -6.23 -4.51 -2.89
C TYR A 129 -7.42 -4.42 -3.85
N LEU A 130 -7.21 -4.00 -5.09
CA LEU A 130 -8.27 -3.84 -6.09
C LEU A 130 -9.21 -5.06 -6.20
N PRO A 131 -8.74 -6.31 -6.22
CA PRO A 131 -9.61 -7.47 -6.33
C PRO A 131 -10.66 -7.58 -5.21
N THR A 132 -10.40 -7.02 -4.03
CA THR A 132 -11.29 -7.13 -2.85
C THR A 132 -12.51 -6.22 -2.97
N PHE A 133 -12.41 -5.07 -3.63
CA PHE A 133 -13.50 -4.09 -3.74
C PHE A 133 -13.98 -3.85 -5.18
N LEU A 134 -13.30 -4.40 -6.19
CA LEU A 134 -13.62 -4.17 -7.60
C LEU A 134 -15.06 -4.61 -7.94
N GLY A 135 -15.53 -5.73 -7.40
CA GLY A 135 -16.89 -6.22 -7.64
C GLY A 135 -17.97 -5.21 -7.20
N GLY A 136 -17.78 -4.60 -6.02
CA GLY A 136 -18.65 -3.53 -5.52
C GLY A 136 -18.56 -2.27 -6.38
N LEU A 137 -17.37 -1.88 -6.79
CA LEU A 137 -17.16 -0.70 -7.66
C LEU A 137 -17.87 -0.87 -9.02
N PHE A 138 -17.85 -2.06 -9.60
CA PHE A 138 -18.56 -2.33 -10.85
C PHE A 138 -20.07 -2.14 -10.74
N THR A 139 -20.67 -2.35 -9.55
CA THR A 139 -22.11 -2.06 -9.38
C THR A 139 -22.42 -0.58 -9.56
N PHE A 140 -21.45 0.33 -9.31
CA PHE A 140 -21.62 1.77 -9.47
C PHE A 140 -21.64 2.20 -10.95
N LEU A 141 -21.02 1.42 -11.83
CA LEU A 141 -21.07 1.68 -13.28
C LEU A 141 -22.50 1.56 -13.86
N GLY A 142 -23.32 0.69 -13.24
CA GLY A 142 -24.71 0.49 -13.58
C GLY A 142 -25.70 1.26 -12.69
N ASP A 143 -25.23 2.23 -11.90
CA ASP A 143 -26.09 2.95 -10.95
C ASP A 143 -27.24 3.69 -11.64
N SER A 144 -28.38 3.81 -10.97
CA SER A 144 -29.53 4.61 -11.46
C SER A 144 -29.21 6.11 -11.51
N HIS A 145 -28.33 6.59 -10.64
CA HIS A 145 -27.93 8.00 -10.58
C HIS A 145 -26.78 8.28 -11.54
N LYS A 146 -27.01 9.23 -12.45
CA LYS A 146 -26.02 9.60 -13.48
C LYS A 146 -24.68 10.04 -12.89
N ASP A 147 -24.70 10.82 -11.82
CA ASP A 147 -23.50 11.39 -11.21
C ASP A 147 -22.61 10.28 -10.62
N VAL A 148 -23.21 9.28 -9.96
CA VAL A 148 -22.49 8.10 -9.46
C VAL A 148 -21.82 7.35 -10.62
N ARG A 149 -22.56 7.11 -11.73
CA ARG A 149 -21.99 6.45 -12.91
C ARG A 149 -20.79 7.20 -13.47
N VAL A 150 -20.90 8.52 -13.63
CA VAL A 150 -19.83 9.35 -14.22
C VAL A 150 -18.56 9.27 -13.36
N VAL A 151 -18.69 9.46 -12.05
CA VAL A 151 -17.49 9.42 -11.16
C VAL A 151 -16.93 8.01 -11.03
N ALA A 152 -17.79 6.98 -11.06
CA ALA A 152 -17.34 5.58 -11.03
C ALA A 152 -16.57 5.22 -12.32
N HIS A 153 -17.04 5.66 -13.50
CA HIS A 153 -16.28 5.49 -14.75
C HIS A 153 -14.90 6.16 -14.67
N SER A 154 -14.87 7.42 -14.22
CA SER A 154 -13.61 8.14 -14.07
C SER A 154 -12.63 7.43 -13.13
N LEU A 155 -13.12 6.88 -12.01
CA LEU A 155 -12.28 6.12 -11.08
C LEU A 155 -11.77 4.81 -11.71
N VAL A 156 -12.64 4.07 -12.41
CA VAL A 156 -12.23 2.82 -13.07
C VAL A 156 -11.17 3.08 -14.15
N ASP A 157 -11.32 4.15 -14.95
CA ASP A 157 -10.33 4.55 -15.94
C ASP A 157 -8.98 4.88 -15.29
N LEU A 158 -9.00 5.59 -14.17
CA LEU A 158 -7.80 5.92 -13.40
C LEU A 158 -7.11 4.67 -12.85
N LEU A 159 -7.87 3.74 -12.25
CA LEU A 159 -7.34 2.47 -11.75
C LEU A 159 -6.78 1.60 -12.89
N LEU A 160 -7.45 1.58 -14.04
CA LEU A 160 -6.97 0.85 -15.23
C LEU A 160 -5.65 1.40 -15.73
N HIS A 161 -5.53 2.72 -15.83
CA HIS A 161 -4.28 3.37 -16.22
C HIS A 161 -3.14 3.03 -15.26
N GLU A 162 -3.41 3.03 -13.96
CA GLU A 162 -2.39 2.68 -12.96
C GLU A 162 -1.97 1.21 -13.04
N VAL A 163 -2.90 0.28 -13.25
CA VAL A 163 -2.60 -1.13 -13.49
C VAL A 163 -1.71 -1.32 -14.72
N GLN A 164 -2.00 -0.60 -15.81
CA GLN A 164 -1.18 -0.61 -17.03
C GLN A 164 0.23 -0.11 -16.75
N ARG A 165 0.36 1.03 -16.07
CA ARG A 165 1.65 1.62 -15.68
C ARG A 165 2.49 0.66 -14.84
N ILE A 166 1.88 0.01 -13.83
CA ILE A 166 2.57 -0.97 -12.98
C ILE A 166 3.01 -2.19 -13.81
N SER A 167 2.17 -2.66 -14.74
CA SER A 167 2.49 -3.78 -15.61
C SER A 167 3.69 -3.48 -16.51
N GLU A 168 3.76 -2.30 -17.10
CA GLU A 168 4.87 -1.86 -17.93
C GLU A 168 6.18 -1.79 -17.13
N ILE A 169 6.14 -1.22 -15.92
CA ILE A 169 7.30 -1.18 -15.02
C ILE A 169 7.78 -2.61 -14.70
N LYS A 170 6.87 -3.51 -14.32
CA LYS A 170 7.21 -4.90 -14.01
C LYS A 170 7.84 -5.62 -15.20
N ASN A 171 7.35 -5.41 -16.40
CA ASN A 171 7.90 -5.99 -17.61
C ASN A 171 9.31 -5.46 -17.90
N THR A 172 9.53 -4.15 -17.80
CA THR A 172 10.83 -3.53 -17.97
C THR A 172 11.86 -4.05 -16.96
N VAL A 173 11.48 -4.17 -15.69
CA VAL A 173 12.36 -4.72 -14.64
C VAL A 173 12.70 -6.19 -14.91
N LYS A 174 11.74 -7.00 -15.36
CA LYS A 174 11.97 -8.39 -15.75
C LYS A 174 12.99 -8.50 -16.88
N GLU A 175 12.80 -7.73 -17.94
CA GLU A 175 13.73 -7.71 -19.08
C GLU A 175 15.16 -7.32 -18.65
N GLN A 176 15.28 -6.31 -17.79
CA GLN A 176 16.58 -5.90 -17.27
C GLN A 176 17.24 -7.00 -16.43
N GLN A 177 16.47 -7.68 -15.59
CA GLN A 177 16.97 -8.80 -14.78
C GLN A 177 17.44 -9.97 -15.66
N GLU A 178 16.68 -10.30 -16.70
CA GLU A 178 17.09 -11.35 -17.66
C GLU A 178 18.36 -10.99 -18.44
N LYS A 179 18.47 -9.73 -18.88
CA LYS A 179 19.71 -9.24 -19.53
C LYS A 179 20.90 -9.33 -18.59
N ARG A 180 20.75 -8.94 -17.31
CA ARG A 180 21.82 -9.07 -16.30
C ARG A 180 22.23 -10.51 -16.07
N LYS A 181 21.26 -11.43 -15.94
CA LYS A 181 21.53 -12.87 -15.76
C LYS A 181 22.30 -13.45 -16.96
N LYS A 182 21.87 -13.14 -18.19
CA LYS A 182 22.56 -13.58 -19.42
C LYS A 182 24.00 -13.04 -19.48
N HIS A 183 24.19 -11.77 -19.13
CA HIS A 183 25.52 -11.18 -19.12
C HIS A 183 26.45 -11.81 -18.07
N GLN A 184 25.94 -12.08 -16.86
CA GLN A 184 26.68 -12.79 -15.82
C GLN A 184 27.06 -14.22 -16.24
N GLN A 185 26.15 -14.94 -16.91
CA GLN A 185 26.46 -16.27 -17.44
C GLN A 185 27.54 -16.23 -18.51
N GLN A 186 27.52 -15.25 -19.42
CA GLN A 186 28.55 -15.08 -20.44
C GLN A 186 29.93 -14.79 -19.82
N ILE A 187 30.00 -13.91 -18.82
CA ILE A 187 31.25 -13.63 -18.11
C ILE A 187 31.79 -14.89 -17.43
N GLN A 188 30.90 -15.68 -16.81
CA GLN A 188 31.29 -16.92 -16.12
C GLN A 188 31.83 -17.98 -17.08
N ILE A 189 31.23 -18.11 -18.27
CA ILE A 189 31.72 -19.01 -19.33
C ILE A 189 33.11 -18.54 -19.83
N GLN A 190 33.26 -17.26 -20.09
CA GLN A 190 34.52 -16.69 -20.56
C GLN A 190 35.66 -16.86 -19.55
N MET A 191 35.37 -16.71 -18.24
CA MET A 191 36.37 -16.96 -17.19
C MET A 191 36.77 -18.43 -17.07
N LEU A 192 35.87 -19.36 -17.42
CA LEU A 192 36.18 -20.80 -17.46
C LEU A 192 37.02 -21.20 -18.69
N GLU A 193 36.82 -20.52 -19.80
CA GLU A 193 37.59 -20.74 -21.04
C GLU A 193 39.01 -20.12 -20.94
N ASP A 194 39.17 -19.02 -20.23
CA ASP A 194 40.48 -18.34 -20.04
C ASP A 194 41.34 -18.96 -18.93
N THR A 195 40.90 -20.05 -18.26
CA THR A 195 41.78 -20.77 -17.32
C THR A 195 42.77 -21.63 -18.08
N PRO A 196 44.08 -21.31 -18.08
CA PRO A 196 45.06 -22.08 -18.81
C PRO A 196 45.19 -23.48 -18.18
N THR A 197 44.78 -24.51 -18.91
CA THR A 197 45.10 -25.91 -18.59
C THR A 197 46.63 -26.01 -18.50
N LYS A 198 47.17 -26.03 -17.29
CA LYS A 198 48.53 -26.49 -17.07
C LYS A 198 48.61 -27.95 -17.54
N LYS A 199 49.06 -28.15 -18.77
CA LYS A 199 49.61 -29.41 -19.21
C LYS A 199 50.68 -29.86 -18.24
N ALA A 200 50.35 -30.83 -17.42
CA ALA A 200 51.37 -31.66 -16.78
C ALA A 200 52.05 -32.47 -17.84
N GLU A 201 53.11 -31.93 -18.42
CA GLU A 201 54.06 -32.70 -19.20
C GLU A 201 54.95 -33.45 -18.23
N GLY A 202 54.83 -34.75 -18.23
CA GLY A 202 55.66 -35.63 -17.48
C GLY A 202 57.09 -35.54 -17.95
N ALA A 203 57.99 -35.44 -17.01
CA ALA A 203 59.37 -35.81 -17.22
C ALA A 203 59.59 -37.22 -16.64
N LEU A 204 59.39 -38.19 -17.49
CA LEU A 204 60.11 -39.47 -17.40
C LEU A 204 61.45 -39.22 -18.05
N ILE A 205 62.52 -39.52 -17.42
CA ILE A 205 63.75 -40.13 -18.01
C ILE A 205 64.78 -40.42 -16.91
N SER A 206 65.08 -41.69 -16.79
CA SER A 206 66.33 -42.42 -16.50
C SER A 206 66.97 -42.23 -15.13
#